data_bf620b2ebccf7c1f17dd6a7afa4afb62
#
_entry.id   bf620b2ebccf7c1f17dd6a7afa4afb62
#
_cell.length_a   1.000
_cell.length_b   1.000
_cell.length_c   1.000
_cell.angle_alpha   90.00
_cell.angle_beta   90.00
_cell.angle_gamma   90.00
#
_symmetry.space_group_name_H-M   'P 1'
#
loop_
_entity.id
_entity.type
_entity.pdbx_description
1 polymer ?
#
loop_
_entity_poly.entity_id
_entity_poly.type
_entity_poly.pdbx_seq_one_letter_code
_entity_poly.pdbx_strand_id
1 'polypeptide(L)'
;MRRFFFFIVPPTPKITLLPFPSPLQAVVNENALLPKPEGIDFTAAAGVGMTYFTSYYALKQRGQLKAGETMLVMGAAGGVGSTAVELGKVMGARVIAAASSDEKLELCKQLGADEVINYSNESMKDRIKEITGGKGVDVVYDPVGGDYAEPAVRSMAWNGRYLVIGFASGPIPSIPL
;
A
#
# COMPACT_ATOMS: atom_id res chain seq x y z
N MET A 1 -11.80 -31.66 -11.79
CA MET A 1 -11.40 -31.52 -10.39
C MET A 1 -10.80 -30.13 -10.21
N ARG A 2 -11.56 -29.17 -9.67
CA ARG A 2 -11.11 -27.77 -9.55
C ARG A 2 -10.37 -27.62 -8.24
N ARG A 3 -9.07 -27.27 -8.28
CA ARG A 3 -8.26 -26.96 -7.09
C ARG A 3 -8.34 -25.45 -6.84
N PHE A 4 -8.92 -25.06 -5.69
CA PHE A 4 -9.06 -23.69 -5.25
C PHE A 4 -8.25 -23.50 -3.99
N PHE A 5 -7.42 -22.45 -3.91
CA PHE A 5 -6.73 -22.06 -2.68
C PHE A 5 -6.58 -20.54 -2.63
N PHE A 6 -7.30 -19.89 -1.72
CA PHE A 6 -7.08 -18.49 -1.37
C PHE A 6 -7.45 -18.20 0.07
N PHE A 7 -6.61 -17.44 0.75
CA PHE A 7 -6.85 -16.93 2.08
C PHE A 7 -7.23 -15.47 2.02
N ILE A 8 -8.49 -15.12 2.31
CA ILE A 8 -8.85 -13.84 2.91
C ILE A 8 -9.26 -14.18 4.32
N VAL A 9 -8.50 -13.68 5.30
CA VAL A 9 -8.87 -13.84 6.72
C VAL A 9 -9.76 -12.66 7.08
N PRO A 10 -11.09 -12.85 7.24
CA PRO A 10 -11.91 -11.86 7.92
C PRO A 10 -11.45 -11.75 9.40
N PRO A 11 -11.69 -10.62 10.07
CA PRO A 11 -11.32 -10.49 11.47
C PRO A 11 -12.07 -11.54 12.29
N THR A 12 -11.30 -12.54 12.77
CA THR A 12 -11.68 -13.69 13.59
C THR A 12 -12.53 -14.82 12.96
N PRO A 13 -11.89 -15.87 12.49
CA PRO A 13 -12.12 -17.16 13.07
C PRO A 13 -10.84 -17.69 13.73
N LYS A 14 -10.98 -18.45 14.81
CA LYS A 14 -9.88 -19.15 15.44
C LYS A 14 -9.24 -20.08 14.39
N ILE A 15 -8.06 -19.69 13.87
CA ILE A 15 -7.24 -20.62 13.10
C ILE A 15 -6.71 -21.62 14.11
N THR A 16 -7.27 -22.81 14.13
CA THR A 16 -6.67 -23.93 14.86
C THR A 16 -5.47 -24.37 14.04
N LEU A 17 -4.28 -23.87 14.41
CA LEU A 17 -3.03 -24.38 13.89
C LEU A 17 -2.93 -25.86 14.35
N LEU A 18 -3.05 -26.77 13.41
CA LEU A 18 -2.68 -28.15 13.63
C LEU A 18 -1.16 -28.21 13.87
N PRO A 19 -0.67 -29.05 14.78
CA PRO A 19 0.74 -29.07 15.20
C PRO A 19 1.66 -29.77 14.20
N PHE A 20 1.69 -29.31 12.95
CA PHE A 20 2.59 -29.84 11.92
C PHE A 20 3.49 -28.73 11.39
N PRO A 21 4.79 -29.01 11.16
CA PRO A 21 5.81 -28.01 10.86
C PRO A 21 5.76 -27.38 9.45
N SER A 22 4.73 -27.68 8.67
CA SER A 22 4.51 -27.02 7.35
C SER A 22 3.07 -27.25 6.91
N PRO A 23 2.15 -26.30 7.04
CA PRO A 23 0.79 -26.48 6.58
C PRO A 23 0.74 -26.39 5.05
N LEU A 24 0.99 -27.49 4.36
CA LEU A 24 0.67 -27.64 2.94
C LEU A 24 -0.84 -27.70 2.70
N GLN A 25 -1.62 -27.83 3.78
CA GLN A 25 -3.07 -27.94 3.75
C GLN A 25 -3.69 -27.20 4.93
N ALA A 26 -4.81 -26.52 4.70
CA ALA A 26 -5.61 -25.90 5.72
C ALA A 26 -7.09 -26.25 5.50
N VAL A 27 -7.83 -26.41 6.59
CA VAL A 27 -9.29 -26.58 6.54
C VAL A 27 -9.91 -25.21 6.71
N VAL A 28 -10.63 -24.76 5.68
CA VAL A 28 -11.30 -23.45 5.65
C VAL A 28 -12.73 -23.61 5.17
N ASN A 29 -13.60 -22.64 5.52
CA ASN A 29 -14.96 -22.61 5.01
C ASN A 29 -14.93 -22.37 3.49
N GLU A 30 -15.69 -23.13 2.72
CA GLU A 30 -15.76 -23.01 1.26
C GLU A 30 -16.15 -21.61 0.78
N ASN A 31 -16.99 -20.89 1.53
CA ASN A 31 -17.40 -19.51 1.25
C ASN A 31 -16.27 -18.47 1.45
N ALA A 32 -15.15 -18.86 2.07
CA ALA A 32 -13.96 -18.03 2.21
C ALA A 32 -12.92 -18.27 1.09
N LEU A 33 -13.22 -19.15 0.15
CA LEU A 33 -12.34 -19.49 -0.97
C LEU A 33 -12.63 -18.60 -2.17
N LEU A 34 -11.58 -18.03 -2.75
CA LEU A 34 -11.62 -17.37 -4.04
C LEU A 34 -10.85 -18.21 -5.07
N PRO A 35 -11.30 -18.22 -6.33
CA PRO A 35 -10.55 -18.92 -7.38
C PRO A 35 -9.20 -18.23 -7.61
N LYS A 36 -8.13 -19.00 -7.67
CA LYS A 36 -6.82 -18.51 -8.04
C LYS A 36 -6.86 -18.01 -9.49
N PRO A 37 -6.42 -16.78 -9.80
CA PRO A 37 -6.31 -16.31 -11.17
C PRO A 37 -5.41 -17.24 -12.00
N GLU A 38 -5.75 -17.43 -13.26
CA GLU A 38 -4.89 -18.17 -14.20
C GLU A 38 -3.61 -17.37 -14.47
N GLY A 39 -2.51 -18.07 -14.76
CA GLY A 39 -1.23 -17.43 -15.12
C GLY A 39 -0.35 -16.99 -13.96
N ILE A 40 -0.81 -17.00 -12.71
CA ILE A 40 0.05 -16.72 -11.53
C ILE A 40 0.33 -18.00 -10.74
N ASP A 41 1.53 -18.10 -10.15
CA ASP A 41 1.88 -19.21 -9.25
C ASP A 41 1.23 -19.06 -7.87
N PHE A 42 1.39 -20.05 -6.99
CA PHE A 42 0.80 -20.03 -5.65
C PHE A 42 1.46 -19.00 -4.73
N THR A 43 2.74 -18.67 -4.95
CA THR A 43 3.47 -17.70 -4.13
C THR A 43 2.93 -16.29 -4.41
N ALA A 44 2.82 -15.92 -5.69
CA ALA A 44 2.20 -14.67 -6.10
C ALA A 44 0.74 -14.59 -5.66
N ALA A 45 -0.03 -15.68 -5.86
CA ALA A 45 -1.43 -15.75 -5.47
C ALA A 45 -1.65 -15.54 -3.97
N ALA A 46 -0.76 -16.01 -3.10
CA ALA A 46 -0.85 -15.82 -1.66
C ALA A 46 -0.74 -14.35 -1.25
N GLY A 47 0.00 -13.52 -2.01
CA GLY A 47 0.15 -12.09 -1.77
C GLY A 47 -1.03 -11.25 -2.24
N VAL A 48 -1.68 -11.63 -3.35
CA VAL A 48 -2.69 -10.81 -4.04
C VAL A 48 -3.83 -10.38 -3.12
N GLY A 49 -4.41 -11.30 -2.37
CA GLY A 49 -5.60 -11.03 -1.56
C GLY A 49 -5.39 -9.91 -0.55
N MET A 50 -4.30 -9.98 0.22
CA MET A 50 -4.01 -8.99 1.25
C MET A 50 -3.52 -7.65 0.65
N THR A 51 -2.65 -7.70 -0.33
CA THR A 51 -1.97 -6.50 -0.82
C THR A 51 -2.81 -5.74 -1.84
N TYR A 52 -3.20 -6.37 -2.96
CA TYR A 52 -3.96 -5.70 -4.01
C TYR A 52 -5.38 -5.33 -3.60
N PHE A 53 -6.08 -6.19 -2.84
CA PHE A 53 -7.45 -5.84 -2.43
C PHE A 53 -7.47 -4.71 -1.42
N THR A 54 -6.50 -4.67 -0.49
CA THR A 54 -6.34 -3.53 0.43
C THR A 54 -6.08 -2.25 -0.34
N SER A 55 -5.10 -2.26 -1.25
CA SER A 55 -4.71 -1.07 -2.01
C SER A 55 -5.81 -0.65 -2.99
N TYR A 56 -6.45 -1.58 -3.68
CA TYR A 56 -7.56 -1.26 -4.58
C TYR A 56 -8.75 -0.66 -3.83
N TYR A 57 -9.15 -1.26 -2.70
CA TYR A 57 -10.23 -0.73 -1.87
C TYR A 57 -9.91 0.68 -1.36
N ALA A 58 -8.69 0.87 -0.84
CA ALA A 58 -8.26 2.16 -0.32
C ALA A 58 -8.25 3.23 -1.42
N LEU A 59 -7.65 2.96 -2.57
CA LEU A 59 -7.50 3.94 -3.65
C LEU A 59 -8.84 4.18 -4.37
N LYS A 60 -9.55 3.11 -4.75
CA LYS A 60 -10.78 3.22 -5.57
C LYS A 60 -12.00 3.62 -4.76
N GLN A 61 -12.23 2.94 -3.62
CA GLN A 61 -13.46 3.09 -2.84
C GLN A 61 -13.37 4.25 -1.84
N ARG A 62 -12.26 4.32 -1.10
CA ARG A 62 -12.08 5.31 -0.02
C ARG A 62 -11.48 6.60 -0.51
N GLY A 63 -10.36 6.52 -1.21
CA GLY A 63 -9.62 7.68 -1.73
C GLY A 63 -10.23 8.29 -2.98
N GLN A 64 -11.04 7.51 -3.72
CA GLN A 64 -11.62 7.93 -5.00
C GLN A 64 -10.56 8.57 -5.91
N LEU A 65 -9.40 7.92 -6.02
CA LEU A 65 -8.27 8.38 -6.79
C LEU A 65 -8.68 8.58 -8.26
N LYS A 66 -8.33 9.73 -8.81
CA LYS A 66 -8.66 10.12 -10.18
C LYS A 66 -7.40 10.22 -11.03
N ALA A 67 -7.56 9.99 -12.32
CA ALA A 67 -6.48 10.24 -13.28
C ALA A 67 -6.02 11.70 -13.23
N GLY A 68 -4.70 11.91 -13.27
CA GLY A 68 -4.06 13.23 -13.20
C GLY A 68 -3.85 13.76 -11.77
N GLU A 69 -4.37 13.10 -10.73
CA GLU A 69 -4.04 13.45 -9.34
C GLU A 69 -2.63 13.00 -8.98
N THR A 70 -2.02 13.71 -8.04
CA THR A 70 -0.71 13.35 -7.47
C THR A 70 -0.91 12.56 -6.19
N MET A 71 -0.34 11.35 -6.12
CA MET A 71 -0.44 10.46 -4.96
C MET A 71 0.93 10.24 -4.33
N LEU A 72 1.03 10.42 -3.01
CA LEU A 72 2.16 10.00 -2.21
C LEU A 72 1.90 8.59 -1.64
N VAL A 73 2.83 7.68 -1.84
CA VAL A 73 2.81 6.34 -1.24
C VAL A 73 3.94 6.24 -0.22
N MET A 74 3.60 6.14 1.06
CA MET A 74 4.55 5.90 2.14
C MET A 74 4.90 4.43 2.22
N GLY A 75 6.15 4.09 2.61
CA GLY A 75 6.59 2.69 2.69
C GLY A 75 6.39 1.94 1.36
N ALA A 76 6.64 2.62 0.25
CA ALA A 76 6.25 2.23 -1.11
C ALA A 76 6.84 0.89 -1.60
N ALA A 77 7.95 0.43 -1.02
CA ALA A 77 8.54 -0.86 -1.34
C ALA A 77 8.00 -2.04 -0.51
N GLY A 78 7.10 -1.77 0.45
CA GLY A 78 6.42 -2.82 1.23
C GLY A 78 5.30 -3.49 0.44
N GLY A 79 4.74 -4.59 0.96
CA GLY A 79 3.72 -5.38 0.24
C GLY A 79 2.51 -4.56 -0.24
N VAL A 80 1.87 -3.78 0.65
CA VAL A 80 0.74 -2.92 0.26
C VAL A 80 1.19 -1.64 -0.44
N GLY A 81 2.41 -1.15 -0.14
CA GLY A 81 2.97 0.04 -0.78
C GLY A 81 3.28 -0.19 -2.26
N SER A 82 3.94 -1.30 -2.59
CA SER A 82 4.27 -1.67 -3.97
C SER A 82 3.03 -1.81 -4.85
N THR A 83 2.00 -2.48 -4.33
CA THR A 83 0.73 -2.61 -5.05
C THR A 83 -0.03 -1.28 -5.18
N ALA A 84 0.14 -0.36 -4.20
CA ALA A 84 -0.43 0.98 -4.32
C ALA A 84 0.28 1.80 -5.41
N VAL A 85 1.60 1.66 -5.57
CA VAL A 85 2.35 2.29 -6.68
C VAL A 85 1.80 1.80 -8.03
N GLU A 86 1.76 0.49 -8.24
CA GLU A 86 1.26 -0.10 -9.50
C GLU A 86 -0.18 0.31 -9.79
N LEU A 87 -1.08 0.16 -8.83
CA LEU A 87 -2.50 0.52 -8.99
C LEU A 87 -2.68 2.01 -9.24
N GLY A 88 -1.92 2.88 -8.56
CA GLY A 88 -1.94 4.31 -8.80
C GLY A 88 -1.58 4.66 -10.23
N LYS A 89 -0.55 4.00 -10.79
CA LYS A 89 -0.16 4.18 -12.20
C LYS A 89 -1.25 3.68 -13.14
N VAL A 90 -1.82 2.51 -12.90
CA VAL A 90 -2.92 1.96 -13.71
C VAL A 90 -4.16 2.88 -13.67
N MET A 91 -4.41 3.54 -12.54
CA MET A 91 -5.50 4.51 -12.38
C MET A 91 -5.19 5.89 -12.99
N GLY A 92 -3.98 6.08 -13.54
CA GLY A 92 -3.57 7.31 -14.22
C GLY A 92 -3.08 8.42 -13.29
N ALA A 93 -2.71 8.10 -12.05
CA ALA A 93 -2.15 9.07 -11.12
C ALA A 93 -0.65 9.33 -11.40
N ARG A 94 -0.18 10.52 -11.01
CA ARG A 94 1.24 10.78 -10.81
C ARG A 94 1.64 10.24 -9.43
N VAL A 95 2.56 9.29 -9.38
CA VAL A 95 2.92 8.59 -8.15
C VAL A 95 4.29 9.04 -7.64
N ILE A 96 4.30 9.54 -6.40
CA ILE A 96 5.50 9.83 -5.61
C ILE A 96 5.67 8.68 -4.63
N ALA A 97 6.73 7.88 -4.77
CA ALA A 97 7.01 6.76 -3.88
C ALA A 97 8.05 7.16 -2.82
N ALA A 98 7.70 6.97 -1.53
CA ALA A 98 8.58 7.28 -0.42
C ALA A 98 9.00 5.99 0.31
N ALA A 99 10.32 5.81 0.51
CA ALA A 99 10.91 4.67 1.20
C ALA A 99 12.16 5.07 2.00
N SER A 100 12.70 4.11 2.79
CA SER A 100 13.78 4.36 3.74
C SER A 100 15.18 4.11 3.19
N SER A 101 15.33 3.64 1.93
CA SER A 101 16.63 3.41 1.31
C SER A 101 16.54 3.51 -0.20
N ASP A 102 17.66 3.82 -0.84
CA ASP A 102 17.75 3.97 -2.29
C ASP A 102 17.50 2.64 -3.03
N GLU A 103 17.91 1.51 -2.45
CA GLU A 103 17.60 0.17 -2.99
C GLU A 103 16.09 -0.06 -3.11
N LYS A 104 15.33 0.31 -2.07
CA LYS A 104 13.86 0.23 -2.07
C LYS A 104 13.24 1.17 -3.10
N LEU A 105 13.82 2.34 -3.27
CA LEU A 105 13.34 3.31 -4.25
C LEU A 105 13.58 2.86 -5.69
N GLU A 106 14.64 2.11 -5.95
CA GLU A 106 14.88 1.52 -7.26
C GLU A 106 13.77 0.53 -7.65
N LEU A 107 13.32 -0.31 -6.70
CA LEU A 107 12.14 -1.14 -6.90
C LEU A 107 10.89 -0.30 -7.22
N CYS A 108 10.68 0.81 -6.49
CA CYS A 108 9.52 1.68 -6.75
C CYS A 108 9.53 2.30 -8.15
N LYS A 109 10.71 2.66 -8.67
CA LYS A 109 10.85 3.13 -10.06
C LYS A 109 10.49 2.05 -11.08
N GLN A 110 10.95 0.80 -10.84
CA GLN A 110 10.61 -0.34 -11.68
C GLN A 110 9.10 -0.63 -11.70
N LEU A 111 8.40 -0.37 -10.59
CA LEU A 111 6.96 -0.47 -10.47
C LEU A 111 6.19 0.71 -11.10
N GLY A 112 6.92 1.71 -11.62
CA GLY A 112 6.36 2.82 -12.37
C GLY A 112 6.17 4.12 -11.58
N ALA A 113 6.78 4.29 -10.40
CA ALA A 113 6.76 5.56 -9.69
C ALA A 113 7.38 6.67 -10.55
N ASP A 114 6.72 7.84 -10.62
CA ASP A 114 7.19 8.98 -11.40
C ASP A 114 8.30 9.74 -10.66
N GLU A 115 8.21 9.79 -9.33
CA GLU A 115 9.18 10.44 -8.44
C GLU A 115 9.43 9.57 -7.22
N VAL A 116 10.60 9.72 -6.62
CA VAL A 116 10.98 8.97 -5.41
C VAL A 116 11.54 9.89 -4.33
N ILE A 117 11.32 9.52 -3.06
CA ILE A 117 11.78 10.26 -1.89
C ILE A 117 12.40 9.28 -0.89
N ASN A 118 13.67 9.49 -0.53
CA ASN A 118 14.32 8.80 0.56
C ASN A 118 14.13 9.58 1.87
N TYR A 119 13.07 9.26 2.61
CA TYR A 119 12.74 10.00 3.84
C TYR A 119 13.74 9.79 4.99
N SER A 120 14.75 8.91 4.84
CA SER A 120 15.86 8.77 5.79
C SER A 120 16.95 9.82 5.57
N ASN A 121 17.07 10.37 4.36
CA ASN A 121 18.17 11.25 3.96
C ASN A 121 17.72 12.68 3.61
N GLU A 122 16.41 12.88 3.36
CA GLU A 122 15.87 14.18 2.93
C GLU A 122 14.55 14.52 3.63
N SER A 123 14.23 15.80 3.68
CA SER A 123 12.94 16.27 4.17
C SER A 123 11.83 15.94 3.17
N MET A 124 10.97 14.98 3.53
CA MET A 124 9.84 14.59 2.71
C MET A 124 8.94 15.78 2.35
N LYS A 125 8.67 16.68 3.32
CA LYS A 125 7.83 17.86 3.11
C LYS A 125 8.43 18.81 2.06
N ASP A 126 9.73 19.10 2.16
CA ASP A 126 10.39 20.04 1.25
C ASP A 126 10.49 19.44 -0.15
N ARG A 127 10.79 18.14 -0.23
CA ARG A 127 10.87 17.41 -1.49
C ARG A 127 9.49 17.36 -2.20
N ILE A 128 8.41 17.09 -1.47
CA ILE A 128 7.05 17.12 -2.04
C ILE A 128 6.71 18.52 -2.54
N LYS A 129 7.06 19.57 -1.78
CA LYS A 129 6.85 20.95 -2.19
C LYS A 129 7.57 21.27 -3.50
N GLU A 130 8.80 20.82 -3.65
CA GLU A 130 9.59 20.96 -4.88
C GLU A 130 8.93 20.24 -6.06
N ILE A 131 8.64 18.91 -5.90
CA ILE A 131 8.06 18.07 -6.94
C ILE A 131 6.71 18.60 -7.43
N THR A 132 5.90 19.15 -6.52
CA THR A 132 4.54 19.62 -6.82
C THR A 132 4.43 21.10 -7.11
N GLY A 133 5.56 21.83 -7.10
CA GLY A 133 5.55 23.30 -7.26
C GLY A 133 4.78 24.01 -6.15
N GLY A 134 4.73 23.42 -4.95
CA GLY A 134 4.01 23.97 -3.79
C GLY A 134 2.52 23.61 -3.71
N LYS A 135 1.94 22.94 -4.71
CA LYS A 135 0.53 22.52 -4.71
C LYS A 135 0.23 21.46 -3.64
N GLY A 136 1.19 20.57 -3.36
CA GLY A 136 1.01 19.41 -2.50
C GLY A 136 0.39 18.21 -3.23
N VAL A 137 0.13 17.13 -2.48
CA VAL A 137 -0.39 15.86 -3.02
C VAL A 137 -1.89 15.73 -2.79
N ASP A 138 -2.61 15.19 -3.76
CA ASP A 138 -4.06 15.02 -3.69
C ASP A 138 -4.47 13.82 -2.83
N VAL A 139 -3.64 12.76 -2.81
CA VAL A 139 -3.87 11.55 -2.01
C VAL A 139 -2.59 11.12 -1.31
N VAL A 140 -2.69 10.80 -0.03
CA VAL A 140 -1.64 10.12 0.74
C VAL A 140 -2.10 8.70 1.05
N TYR A 141 -1.28 7.71 0.72
CA TYR A 141 -1.46 6.31 1.06
C TYR A 141 -0.41 5.93 2.11
N ASP A 142 -0.84 5.74 3.37
CA ASP A 142 0.09 5.57 4.50
C ASP A 142 -0.09 4.25 5.27
N PRO A 143 0.76 3.24 5.01
CA PRO A 143 0.89 2.05 5.85
C PRO A 143 1.93 2.20 6.98
N VAL A 144 2.63 3.33 7.08
CA VAL A 144 3.78 3.54 7.98
C VAL A 144 3.37 4.18 9.29
N GLY A 145 2.67 5.32 9.23
CA GLY A 145 2.29 6.10 10.41
C GLY A 145 3.48 6.74 11.15
N GLY A 146 3.36 6.87 12.48
CA GLY A 146 4.40 7.41 13.35
C GLY A 146 4.79 8.84 13.00
N ASP A 147 6.08 9.16 13.16
CA ASP A 147 6.61 10.52 12.96
C ASP A 147 6.54 11.01 11.51
N TYR A 148 6.29 10.13 10.56
CA TYR A 148 6.13 10.46 9.13
C TYR A 148 4.73 10.96 8.77
N ALA A 149 3.73 10.70 9.62
CA ALA A 149 2.34 11.04 9.33
C ALA A 149 2.09 12.55 9.29
N GLU A 150 2.61 13.31 10.26
CA GLU A 150 2.42 14.77 10.29
C GLU A 150 3.07 15.47 9.08
N PRO A 151 4.33 15.22 8.71
CA PRO A 151 4.91 15.76 7.49
C PRO A 151 4.11 15.42 6.24
N ALA A 152 3.55 14.20 6.14
CA ALA A 152 2.72 13.79 5.01
C ALA A 152 1.41 14.56 4.95
N VAL A 153 0.70 14.73 6.09
CA VAL A 153 -0.52 15.53 6.17
C VAL A 153 -0.27 16.99 5.77
N ARG A 154 0.83 17.58 6.28
CA ARG A 154 1.20 18.98 5.95
C ARG A 154 1.66 19.18 4.49
N SER A 155 1.86 18.10 3.77
CA SER A 155 2.23 18.12 2.35
C SER A 155 1.05 17.88 1.42
N MET A 156 -0.16 17.80 1.97
CA MET A 156 -1.37 17.59 1.16
C MET A 156 -1.82 18.86 0.48
N ALA A 157 -2.39 18.70 -0.69
CA ALA A 157 -3.13 19.76 -1.39
C ALA A 157 -4.46 20.06 -0.67
N TRP A 158 -5.05 21.20 -0.98
CA TRP A 158 -6.40 21.53 -0.50
C TRP A 158 -7.40 20.44 -0.94
N ASN A 159 -8.24 19.99 -0.01
CA ASN A 159 -9.15 18.84 -0.18
C ASN A 159 -8.45 17.51 -0.45
N GLY A 160 -7.18 17.36 -0.13
CA GLY A 160 -6.47 16.10 -0.20
C GLY A 160 -7.09 15.02 0.71
N ARG A 161 -6.87 13.76 0.38
CA ARG A 161 -7.37 12.60 1.14
C ARG A 161 -6.21 11.81 1.73
N TYR A 162 -6.26 11.60 3.04
CA TYR A 162 -5.25 10.80 3.75
C TYR A 162 -5.82 9.41 4.04
N LEU A 163 -5.23 8.40 3.47
CA LEU A 163 -5.65 6.99 3.60
C LEU A 163 -4.76 6.32 4.64
N VAL A 164 -5.30 6.10 5.83
CA VAL A 164 -4.63 5.35 6.89
C VAL A 164 -4.76 3.87 6.59
N ILE A 165 -3.65 3.22 6.25
CA ILE A 165 -3.61 1.80 5.90
C ILE A 165 -3.07 0.96 7.06
N GLY A 166 -2.07 1.50 7.77
CA GLY A 166 -1.43 0.80 8.87
C GLY A 166 -0.50 1.70 9.67
N PHE A 167 0.20 1.09 10.62
CA PHE A 167 1.11 1.75 11.55
C PHE A 167 2.40 0.94 11.70
N ALA A 168 3.05 0.64 10.57
CA ALA A 168 4.24 -0.22 10.54
C ALA A 168 5.44 0.35 11.34
N SER A 169 5.48 1.67 11.57
CA SER A 169 6.51 2.31 12.40
C SER A 169 6.24 2.20 13.91
N GLY A 170 5.06 1.70 14.32
CA GLY A 170 4.72 1.48 15.73
C GLY A 170 3.49 2.27 16.20
N PRO A 171 3.65 3.39 16.92
CA PRO A 171 2.53 4.07 17.56
C PRO A 171 1.61 4.77 16.56
N ILE A 172 0.32 4.82 16.90
CA ILE A 172 -0.66 5.63 16.17
C ILE A 172 -0.29 7.11 16.39
N PRO A 173 -0.06 7.89 15.32
CA PRO A 173 0.35 9.27 15.46
C PRO A 173 -0.78 10.17 15.98
N SER A 174 -0.43 11.12 16.83
CA SER A 174 -1.30 12.23 17.20
C SER A 174 -0.91 13.44 16.36
N ILE A 175 -1.79 13.84 15.45
CA ILE A 175 -1.53 14.96 14.54
C ILE A 175 -2.26 16.18 15.08
N PRO A 176 -1.56 17.26 15.45
CA PRO A 176 -2.21 18.50 15.87
C PRO A 176 -2.87 19.18 14.65
N LEU A 177 -4.13 19.56 14.83
CA LEU A 177 -4.94 20.28 13.82
C LEU A 177 -4.64 21.77 13.83
#